data_8f13bed424dfc2513c7a66bf93f079b9
#
_entry.id   8f13bed424dfc2513c7a66bf93f079b9
#
_cell.length_a   1.000
_cell.length_b   1.000
_cell.length_c   1.000
_cell.angle_alpha   90.00
_cell.angle_beta   90.00
_cell.angle_gamma   90.00
#
_symmetry.space_group_name_H-M   'P 1'
#
loop_
_entity.id
_entity.type
_entity.pdbx_description
1 polymer ?
#
loop_
_entity_poly.entity_id
_entity_poly.type
_entity_poly.pdbx_seq_one_letter_code
_entity_poly.pdbx_strand_id
1 'polypeptide(L)'
;MAEQRKSPEPGTDRRSVLKGALVLGAAPLAGGLSGARAALVGRGAAAHRRARARQLSSQQLAGQRVIFSYPGLTVPSALLTQISAGEAAGVIFYGDNISSDAQIASVIAQLVAAQRQSPVSSPLLLMTDQEGGEVRRLPGAPAQSEKQIGESSNPAAAASAAGTGAGKNLAGVGMNVNLAPVLDVYYKAGNFIDQYQRSYSNKASVVSSCAQAFITAQQKAGVAATAKHFPGLGSATKSQNTDTGPVTLTVSRSELRSKDEVPYGPAIAAGVKLIMVSWAVYPALDPSFPAGLSPTVVRSELRGRHGYQGVTITDAIEAGALTSFGSDAQRAVLAAEAGMDVMLCAIQDPTQGQSVVKALASALDSGQLNATDFNAAVQRVTALRNTLS
;
A
#
# COMPACT_ATOMS: atom_id res chain seq x y z
N MET A 1 55.88 2.87 20.91
CA MET A 1 55.85 1.83 21.93
C MET A 1 54.73 0.90 21.51
N ALA A 2 54.91 -0.11 20.67
CA ALA A 2 55.56 -1.42 20.92
C ALA A 2 54.84 -2.11 22.10
N GLU A 3 54.22 -3.24 21.98
CA GLU A 3 54.59 -4.60 21.57
C GLU A 3 53.34 -5.47 21.53
N GLN A 4 52.99 -6.19 20.53
CA GLN A 4 53.39 -7.50 19.98
C GLN A 4 53.08 -8.73 20.84
N ARG A 5 52.38 -9.67 20.15
CA ARG A 5 52.47 -11.14 20.14
C ARG A 5 51.56 -11.91 21.12
N LYS A 6 50.96 -13.05 20.85
CA LYS A 6 51.20 -14.16 19.88
C LYS A 6 50.02 -15.14 19.94
N SER A 7 49.70 -15.76 18.83
CA SER A 7 48.94 -17.05 18.79
C SER A 7 49.88 -18.21 19.19
N PRO A 8 49.35 -19.42 19.50
CA PRO A 8 49.44 -20.50 18.53
C PRO A 8 48.28 -21.53 18.53
N GLU A 9 48.04 -22.13 17.38
CA GLU A 9 47.55 -23.49 17.18
C GLU A 9 48.71 -24.50 17.40
N PRO A 10 48.57 -25.86 17.20
CA PRO A 10 47.46 -26.81 16.94
C PRO A 10 47.60 -28.15 17.72
N GLY A 11 46.78 -29.18 17.43
CA GLY A 11 47.10 -30.57 17.79
C GLY A 11 45.93 -31.54 17.83
N THR A 12 45.76 -32.27 16.77
CA THR A 12 45.88 -33.71 16.47
C THR A 12 44.98 -34.70 17.22
N ASP A 13 44.12 -35.32 16.46
CA ASP A 13 44.09 -36.72 15.99
C ASP A 13 43.93 -37.85 17.05
N ARG A 14 42.92 -38.69 16.87
CA ARG A 14 43.03 -40.14 16.90
C ARG A 14 41.77 -40.90 16.51
N ARG A 15 41.95 -41.72 15.49
CA ARG A 15 41.09 -42.82 15.02
C ARG A 15 40.86 -43.88 16.09
N SER A 16 39.72 -44.58 16.03
CA SER A 16 39.70 -46.01 16.32
C SER A 16 38.60 -46.72 15.52
N VAL A 17 39.03 -47.68 14.82
CA VAL A 17 38.38 -48.70 13.98
C VAL A 17 37.83 -49.80 14.90
N LEU A 18 36.64 -50.34 14.61
CA LEU A 18 36.31 -51.70 14.91
C LEU A 18 35.43 -52.33 13.81
N LYS A 19 35.98 -53.33 13.17
CA LYS A 19 35.38 -54.25 12.21
C LYS A 19 34.59 -55.33 12.97
N GLY A 20 33.44 -55.73 12.42
CA GLY A 20 32.74 -56.94 12.79
C GLY A 20 31.91 -57.39 11.59
N ALA A 21 32.44 -58.39 10.88
CA ALA A 21 31.74 -59.11 9.81
C ALA A 21 30.97 -60.29 10.38
N LEU A 22 29.76 -60.53 9.91
CA LEU A 22 29.17 -61.87 9.88
C LEU A 22 28.29 -62.03 8.63
N VAL A 23 28.45 -63.20 8.04
CA VAL A 23 28.03 -63.62 6.69
C VAL A 23 26.79 -64.56 6.83
N LEU A 24 26.03 -64.59 5.75
CA LEU A 24 25.11 -65.64 5.24
C LEU A 24 23.61 -65.58 5.59
N GLY A 25 22.85 -65.58 4.49
CA GLY A 25 21.43 -65.93 4.41
C GLY A 25 20.76 -65.43 3.15
N ALA A 26 21.02 -66.05 2.00
CA ALA A 26 20.31 -65.79 0.75
C ALA A 26 18.98 -66.55 0.70
N ALA A 27 17.88 -65.83 0.45
CA ALA A 27 16.66 -66.40 -0.15
C ALA A 27 16.02 -65.36 -1.07
N PRO A 28 15.59 -65.69 -2.28
CA PRO A 28 15.04 -64.73 -3.21
C PRO A 28 13.53 -64.51 -2.97
N LEU A 29 13.11 -63.29 -2.75
CA LEU A 29 11.70 -62.89 -2.91
C LEU A 29 11.64 -61.87 -4.05
N ALA A 30 11.28 -62.39 -5.23
CA ALA A 30 10.82 -61.60 -6.35
C ALA A 30 9.36 -61.13 -6.03
N GLY A 31 9.13 -59.84 -5.99
CA GLY A 31 7.78 -59.27 -5.87
C GLY A 31 7.74 -58.08 -4.97
N GLY A 32 7.96 -56.87 -5.48
CA GLY A 32 7.71 -55.65 -4.66
C GLY A 32 8.29 -54.33 -5.15
N LEU A 33 8.94 -54.26 -6.32
CA LEU A 33 9.56 -53.01 -6.78
C LEU A 33 8.63 -52.11 -7.67
N SER A 34 7.47 -52.62 -8.13
CA SER A 34 6.56 -51.85 -8.95
C SER A 34 5.63 -50.94 -8.14
N GLY A 35 5.27 -51.30 -6.90
CA GLY A 35 4.36 -50.52 -6.06
C GLY A 35 5.01 -49.30 -5.43
N ALA A 36 6.28 -49.40 -5.04
CA ALA A 36 7.00 -48.29 -4.39
C ALA A 36 7.36 -47.15 -5.38
N ARG A 37 7.70 -47.48 -6.64
CA ARG A 37 7.94 -46.48 -7.67
C ARG A 37 6.62 -45.74 -8.08
N ALA A 38 5.52 -46.45 -8.21
CA ALA A 38 4.23 -45.85 -8.53
C ALA A 38 3.72 -44.94 -7.39
N ALA A 39 3.95 -45.32 -6.13
CA ALA A 39 3.58 -44.50 -4.96
C ALA A 39 4.46 -43.24 -4.80
N LEU A 40 5.75 -43.30 -5.13
CA LEU A 40 6.63 -42.13 -5.15
C LEU A 40 6.32 -41.16 -6.28
N VAL A 41 6.03 -41.65 -7.48
CA VAL A 41 5.63 -40.81 -8.62
C VAL A 41 4.26 -40.20 -8.37
N GLY A 42 3.32 -40.93 -7.77
CA GLY A 42 1.99 -40.42 -7.40
C GLY A 42 2.06 -39.32 -6.30
N ARG A 43 2.95 -39.48 -5.31
CA ARG A 43 3.17 -38.48 -4.27
C ARG A 43 3.86 -37.22 -4.83
N GLY A 44 4.81 -37.35 -5.75
CA GLY A 44 5.43 -36.23 -6.43
C GLY A 44 4.43 -35.46 -7.31
N ALA A 45 3.63 -36.15 -8.10
CA ALA A 45 2.58 -35.54 -8.93
C ALA A 45 1.47 -34.87 -8.08
N ALA A 46 1.09 -35.45 -6.94
CA ALA A 46 0.13 -34.85 -6.02
C ALA A 46 0.73 -33.63 -5.29
N ALA A 47 2.00 -33.66 -4.93
CA ALA A 47 2.73 -32.52 -4.34
C ALA A 47 2.89 -31.39 -5.37
N HIS A 48 3.22 -31.68 -6.63
CA HIS A 48 3.26 -30.70 -7.72
C HIS A 48 1.88 -30.13 -8.07
N ARG A 49 0.81 -30.95 -8.05
CA ARG A 49 -0.57 -30.45 -8.20
C ARG A 49 -1.01 -29.58 -7.03
N ARG A 50 -0.63 -29.92 -5.79
CA ARG A 50 -0.89 -29.08 -4.60
C ARG A 50 -0.06 -27.79 -4.62
N ALA A 51 1.15 -27.81 -5.12
CA ALA A 51 1.98 -26.61 -5.31
C ALA A 51 1.39 -25.70 -6.43
N ARG A 52 0.92 -26.28 -7.55
CA ARG A 52 0.19 -25.52 -8.58
C ARG A 52 -1.17 -24.98 -8.10
N ALA A 53 -1.87 -25.70 -7.22
CA ALA A 53 -3.13 -25.23 -6.63
C ALA A 53 -2.93 -24.06 -5.62
N ARG A 54 -1.68 -23.69 -5.32
CA ARG A 54 -1.32 -22.52 -4.48
C ARG A 54 -0.86 -21.31 -5.28
N GLN A 55 -0.69 -21.42 -6.61
CA GLN A 55 -0.32 -20.28 -7.44
C GLN A 55 -1.58 -19.49 -7.79
N LEU A 56 -1.60 -18.21 -7.38
CA LEU A 56 -2.71 -17.30 -7.70
C LEU A 56 -2.82 -17.10 -9.22
N SER A 57 -4.04 -16.98 -9.71
CA SER A 57 -4.30 -16.58 -11.10
C SER A 57 -3.88 -15.14 -11.35
N SER A 58 -3.73 -14.74 -12.61
CA SER A 58 -3.45 -13.35 -12.97
C SER A 58 -4.50 -12.38 -12.45
N GLN A 59 -5.77 -12.77 -12.44
CA GLN A 59 -6.86 -11.98 -11.84
C GLN A 59 -6.70 -11.85 -10.32
N GLN A 60 -6.37 -12.94 -9.64
CA GLN A 60 -6.09 -12.87 -8.20
C GLN A 60 -4.86 -12.04 -7.87
N LEU A 61 -3.78 -12.14 -8.66
CA LEU A 61 -2.60 -11.29 -8.52
C LEU A 61 -2.94 -9.81 -8.76
N ALA A 62 -3.72 -9.52 -9.81
CA ALA A 62 -4.21 -8.18 -10.12
C ALA A 62 -5.10 -7.63 -9.00
N GLY A 63 -6.00 -8.46 -8.47
CA GLY A 63 -6.87 -8.12 -7.35
C GLY A 63 -6.11 -7.70 -6.10
N GLN A 64 -4.90 -8.25 -5.85
CA GLN A 64 -4.06 -7.80 -4.73
C GLN A 64 -3.56 -6.36 -4.85
N ARG A 65 -3.83 -5.70 -5.97
CA ARG A 65 -3.39 -4.33 -6.28
C ARG A 65 -4.54 -3.34 -6.41
N VAL A 66 -5.79 -3.75 -6.13
CA VAL A 66 -6.99 -2.92 -6.36
C VAL A 66 -7.77 -2.72 -5.07
N ILE A 67 -8.01 -1.45 -4.72
CA ILE A 67 -8.93 -1.03 -3.68
C ILE A 67 -10.26 -0.69 -4.34
N PHE A 68 -11.33 -1.28 -3.83
CA PHE A 68 -12.70 -1.11 -4.31
C PHE A 68 -13.45 -0.06 -3.49
N SER A 69 -14.51 0.49 -4.05
CA SER A 69 -15.52 1.28 -3.36
C SER A 69 -16.92 0.83 -3.76
N TYR A 70 -17.93 1.25 -3.00
CA TYR A 70 -19.34 0.94 -3.26
C TYR A 70 -20.23 2.05 -2.72
N PRO A 71 -21.48 2.22 -3.24
CA PRO A 71 -22.41 3.27 -2.78
C PRO A 71 -23.23 2.79 -1.58
N GLY A 72 -23.53 3.71 -0.67
CA GLY A 72 -24.51 3.55 0.42
C GLY A 72 -24.04 2.63 1.55
N LEU A 73 -24.97 2.29 2.44
CA LEU A 73 -24.70 1.66 3.73
C LEU A 73 -24.52 0.13 3.70
N THR A 74 -24.86 -0.50 2.57
CA THR A 74 -24.87 -1.98 2.44
C THR A 74 -23.89 -2.42 1.39
N VAL A 75 -22.98 -3.33 1.76
CA VAL A 75 -22.01 -3.87 0.80
C VAL A 75 -22.73 -4.73 -0.25
N PRO A 76 -22.49 -4.47 -1.57
CA PRO A 76 -23.09 -5.26 -2.63
C PRO A 76 -22.58 -6.71 -2.66
N SER A 77 -23.45 -7.67 -2.95
CA SER A 77 -23.08 -9.10 -3.06
C SER A 77 -21.99 -9.35 -4.12
N ALA A 78 -21.97 -8.57 -5.19
CA ALA A 78 -20.95 -8.64 -6.22
C ALA A 78 -19.53 -8.35 -5.65
N LEU A 79 -19.40 -7.37 -4.74
CA LEU A 79 -18.12 -7.06 -4.09
C LEU A 79 -17.72 -8.18 -3.10
N LEU A 80 -18.65 -8.74 -2.35
CA LEU A 80 -18.39 -9.91 -1.49
C LEU A 80 -17.90 -11.11 -2.30
N THR A 81 -18.50 -11.35 -3.48
CA THR A 81 -18.07 -12.41 -4.42
C THR A 81 -16.62 -12.15 -4.90
N GLN A 82 -16.31 -10.93 -5.29
CA GLN A 82 -14.97 -10.52 -5.73
C GLN A 82 -13.91 -10.76 -4.63
N ILE A 83 -14.24 -10.38 -3.41
CA ILE A 83 -13.35 -10.58 -2.23
C ILE A 83 -13.14 -12.05 -1.97
N SER A 84 -14.23 -12.87 -1.97
CA SER A 84 -14.12 -14.31 -1.72
C SER A 84 -13.40 -15.06 -2.85
N ALA A 85 -13.39 -14.54 -4.07
CA ALA A 85 -12.57 -15.05 -5.17
C ALA A 85 -11.08 -14.71 -5.04
N GLY A 86 -10.69 -13.83 -4.08
CA GLY A 86 -9.32 -13.36 -3.90
C GLY A 86 -8.93 -12.25 -4.90
N GLU A 87 -9.90 -11.53 -5.43
CA GLU A 87 -9.71 -10.55 -6.49
C GLU A 87 -9.86 -9.09 -5.99
N ALA A 88 -9.63 -8.84 -4.70
CA ALA A 88 -9.62 -7.51 -4.09
C ALA A 88 -8.52 -7.41 -3.02
N ALA A 89 -7.80 -6.29 -2.99
CA ALA A 89 -6.84 -5.98 -1.94
C ALA A 89 -7.51 -5.32 -0.74
N GLY A 90 -8.57 -4.55 -0.95
CA GLY A 90 -9.25 -3.82 0.11
C GLY A 90 -10.43 -3.00 -0.39
N VAL A 91 -10.98 -2.19 0.54
CA VAL A 91 -12.13 -1.33 0.32
C VAL A 91 -11.90 0.03 0.97
N ILE A 92 -12.23 1.11 0.25
CA ILE A 92 -12.32 2.47 0.80
C ILE A 92 -13.76 2.79 1.14
N PHE A 93 -13.96 3.46 2.29
CA PHE A 93 -15.26 3.93 2.78
C PHE A 93 -15.32 5.45 2.75
N TYR A 94 -16.48 5.96 2.38
CA TYR A 94 -16.86 7.38 2.39
C TYR A 94 -17.91 7.67 3.44
N GLY A 95 -18.27 8.94 3.63
CA GLY A 95 -19.27 9.34 4.62
C GLY A 95 -20.64 8.70 4.41
N ASP A 96 -21.06 8.46 3.17
CA ASP A 96 -22.32 7.80 2.81
C ASP A 96 -22.32 6.28 3.05
N ASN A 97 -21.15 5.67 3.30
CA ASN A 97 -21.06 4.28 3.76
C ASN A 97 -21.23 4.15 5.29
N ILE A 98 -21.28 5.26 6.04
CA ILE A 98 -21.17 5.27 7.49
C ILE A 98 -22.35 6.01 8.11
N SER A 99 -23.28 5.29 8.73
CA SER A 99 -24.38 5.88 9.52
C SER A 99 -24.12 5.82 11.04
N SER A 100 -23.29 4.85 11.48
CA SER A 100 -22.85 4.71 12.87
C SER A 100 -21.65 3.76 12.94
N ASP A 101 -20.92 3.78 14.05
CA ASP A 101 -19.82 2.86 14.30
C ASP A 101 -20.29 1.40 14.27
N ALA A 102 -21.44 1.09 14.86
CA ALA A 102 -22.00 -0.26 14.86
C ALA A 102 -22.39 -0.73 13.44
N GLN A 103 -22.94 0.14 12.61
CA GLN A 103 -23.31 -0.20 11.24
C GLN A 103 -22.06 -0.50 10.41
N ILE A 104 -21.05 0.39 10.41
CA ILE A 104 -19.85 0.17 9.60
C ILE A 104 -19.02 -1.03 10.10
N ALA A 105 -18.95 -1.26 11.41
CA ALA A 105 -18.33 -2.46 11.97
C ALA A 105 -19.04 -3.74 11.50
N SER A 106 -20.36 -3.74 11.38
CA SER A 106 -21.15 -4.86 10.83
C SER A 106 -20.82 -5.10 9.34
N VAL A 107 -20.67 -4.04 8.55
CA VAL A 107 -20.24 -4.13 7.14
C VAL A 107 -18.83 -4.70 7.05
N ILE A 108 -17.90 -4.20 7.85
CA ILE A 108 -16.52 -4.70 7.89
C ILE A 108 -16.47 -6.18 8.26
N ALA A 109 -17.30 -6.63 9.21
CA ALA A 109 -17.41 -8.05 9.55
C ALA A 109 -17.87 -8.91 8.36
N GLN A 110 -18.77 -8.42 7.50
CA GLN A 110 -19.20 -9.13 6.28
C GLN A 110 -18.04 -9.22 5.26
N LEU A 111 -17.29 -8.13 5.06
CA LEU A 111 -16.11 -8.11 4.17
C LEU A 111 -15.03 -9.09 4.65
N VAL A 112 -14.76 -9.11 5.95
CA VAL A 112 -13.80 -10.05 6.56
C VAL A 112 -14.30 -11.49 6.45
N ALA A 113 -15.61 -11.74 6.61
CA ALA A 113 -16.18 -13.08 6.42
C ALA A 113 -16.04 -13.56 4.95
N ALA A 114 -16.22 -12.69 3.97
CA ALA A 114 -15.98 -13.00 2.56
C ALA A 114 -14.48 -13.27 2.30
N GLN A 115 -13.58 -12.45 2.88
CA GLN A 115 -12.14 -12.63 2.74
C GLN A 115 -11.66 -13.97 3.32
N ARG A 116 -12.23 -14.46 4.41
CA ARG A 116 -11.91 -15.78 4.99
C ARG A 116 -12.21 -16.95 4.06
N GLN A 117 -13.06 -16.78 3.05
CA GLN A 117 -13.35 -17.78 2.01
C GLN A 117 -12.39 -17.70 0.82
N SER A 118 -11.57 -16.65 0.77
CA SER A 118 -10.63 -16.38 -0.31
C SER A 118 -9.43 -17.34 -0.28
N PRO A 119 -8.86 -17.69 -1.46
CA PRO A 119 -7.57 -18.38 -1.53
C PRO A 119 -6.41 -17.51 -1.06
N VAL A 120 -6.62 -16.19 -0.89
CA VAL A 120 -5.65 -15.24 -0.36
C VAL A 120 -5.90 -15.02 1.11
N SER A 121 -4.95 -15.41 1.97
CA SER A 121 -5.11 -15.37 3.44
C SER A 121 -4.83 -13.98 4.06
N SER A 122 -4.18 -13.05 3.34
CA SER A 122 -3.84 -11.73 3.89
C SER A 122 -5.10 -10.90 4.18
N PRO A 123 -5.15 -10.14 5.30
CA PRO A 123 -6.27 -9.27 5.63
C PRO A 123 -6.55 -8.23 4.55
N LEU A 124 -7.80 -7.76 4.44
CA LEU A 124 -8.14 -6.64 3.55
C LEU A 124 -7.53 -5.33 4.07
N LEU A 125 -7.17 -4.44 3.15
CA LEU A 125 -6.93 -3.03 3.44
C LEU A 125 -8.29 -2.32 3.54
N LEU A 126 -8.70 -1.95 4.74
CA LEU A 126 -9.98 -1.29 5.03
C LEU A 126 -9.70 0.15 5.40
N MET A 127 -10.02 1.09 4.51
CA MET A 127 -9.51 2.44 4.57
C MET A 127 -10.56 3.53 4.44
N THR A 128 -10.23 4.71 4.93
CA THR A 128 -10.97 5.95 4.73
C THR A 128 -10.06 7.17 4.90
N ASP A 129 -10.56 8.37 4.59
CA ASP A 129 -9.91 9.64 4.89
C ASP A 129 -10.32 10.12 6.29
N GLN A 130 -9.42 10.00 7.24
CA GLN A 130 -9.60 10.47 8.61
C GLN A 130 -8.47 11.45 8.97
N GLU A 131 -8.40 12.57 8.20
CA GLU A 131 -7.41 13.64 8.38
C GLU A 131 -7.72 14.45 9.65
N GLY A 132 -8.98 14.76 9.84
CA GLY A 132 -9.53 15.67 10.84
C GLY A 132 -10.21 16.88 10.21
N GLY A 133 -10.85 17.72 11.03
CA GLY A 133 -11.59 18.88 10.54
C GLY A 133 -12.68 18.48 9.55
N GLU A 134 -12.66 19.08 8.35
CA GLU A 134 -13.64 18.83 7.29
C GLU A 134 -13.46 17.46 6.59
N VAL A 135 -12.22 16.93 6.56
CA VAL A 135 -11.94 15.63 5.94
C VAL A 135 -11.86 14.56 7.02
N ARG A 136 -13.03 14.15 7.47
CA ARG A 136 -13.22 13.15 8.51
C ARG A 136 -14.50 12.36 8.21
N ARG A 137 -14.34 11.10 7.78
CA ARG A 137 -15.48 10.29 7.33
C ARG A 137 -16.15 9.55 8.47
N LEU A 138 -15.39 9.02 9.42
CA LEU A 138 -15.92 8.39 10.63
C LEU A 138 -16.10 9.45 11.72
N PRO A 139 -17.26 9.52 12.42
CA PRO A 139 -17.42 10.38 13.59
C PRO A 139 -16.35 10.12 14.65
N GLY A 140 -15.96 11.17 15.40
CA GLY A 140 -14.95 11.01 16.46
C GLY A 140 -13.63 11.72 16.18
N ALA A 141 -12.53 11.12 16.58
CA ALA A 141 -11.20 11.72 16.47
C ALA A 141 -10.55 11.50 15.08
N PRO A 142 -9.67 12.43 14.63
CA PRO A 142 -9.34 13.71 15.25
C PRO A 142 -10.39 14.78 14.91
N ALA A 143 -10.72 15.65 15.85
CA ALA A 143 -11.68 16.74 15.61
C ALA A 143 -11.02 17.95 14.95
N GLN A 144 -9.76 18.25 15.33
CA GLN A 144 -8.99 19.36 14.77
C GLN A 144 -8.57 19.08 13.34
N SER A 145 -8.59 20.11 12.50
CA SER A 145 -7.97 20.07 11.18
C SER A 145 -6.42 20.03 11.30
N GLU A 146 -5.74 19.59 10.25
CA GLU A 146 -4.27 19.60 10.21
C GLU A 146 -3.72 21.03 10.36
N LYS A 147 -4.41 22.04 9.81
CA LYS A 147 -4.06 23.46 9.99
C LYS A 147 -4.14 23.90 11.47
N GLN A 148 -5.24 23.59 12.15
CA GLN A 148 -5.38 23.90 13.58
C GLN A 148 -4.29 23.22 14.43
N ILE A 149 -3.93 22.00 14.06
CA ILE A 149 -2.82 21.27 14.70
C ILE A 149 -1.50 21.98 14.45
N GLY A 150 -1.21 22.37 13.20
CA GLY A 150 0.03 23.06 12.82
C GLY A 150 0.17 24.46 13.43
N GLU A 151 -0.94 25.14 13.73
CA GLU A 151 -1.00 26.45 14.38
C GLU A 151 -1.04 26.39 15.92
N SER A 152 -1.09 25.18 16.51
CA SER A 152 -1.10 25.03 17.97
C SER A 152 0.25 25.42 18.62
N SER A 153 0.24 25.64 19.94
CA SER A 153 1.45 25.97 20.68
C SER A 153 2.52 24.86 20.68
N ASN A 154 2.10 23.62 20.43
CA ASN A 154 2.99 22.47 20.29
C ASN A 154 2.49 21.54 19.16
N PRO A 155 2.80 21.89 17.87
CA PRO A 155 2.24 21.18 16.72
C PRO A 155 2.53 19.69 16.70
N ALA A 156 3.75 19.28 17.05
CA ALA A 156 4.13 17.86 17.04
C ALA A 156 3.37 17.05 18.10
N ALA A 157 3.16 17.60 19.31
CA ALA A 157 2.39 16.94 20.35
C ALA A 157 0.90 16.85 19.96
N ALA A 158 0.33 17.91 19.37
CA ALA A 158 -1.04 17.92 18.88
C ALA A 158 -1.22 16.90 17.74
N ALA A 159 -0.26 16.82 16.80
CA ALA A 159 -0.27 15.83 15.73
C ALA A 159 -0.17 14.38 16.26
N SER A 160 0.65 14.14 17.28
CA SER A 160 0.73 12.84 17.94
C SER A 160 -0.60 12.44 18.61
N ALA A 161 -1.26 13.39 19.27
CA ALA A 161 -2.58 13.17 19.87
C ALA A 161 -3.63 12.88 18.78
N ALA A 162 -3.61 13.63 17.68
CA ALA A 162 -4.49 13.43 16.54
C ALA A 162 -4.27 12.05 15.88
N GLY A 163 -3.03 11.64 15.64
CA GLY A 163 -2.70 10.33 15.09
C GLY A 163 -3.12 9.18 16.01
N THR A 164 -2.93 9.33 17.34
CA THR A 164 -3.44 8.36 18.32
C THR A 164 -4.96 8.27 18.27
N GLY A 165 -5.63 9.42 18.20
CA GLY A 165 -7.09 9.50 18.12
C GLY A 165 -7.64 8.87 16.85
N ALA A 166 -7.08 9.23 15.68
CA ALA A 166 -7.44 8.64 14.39
C ALA A 166 -7.26 7.11 14.40
N GLY A 167 -6.09 6.65 14.85
CA GLY A 167 -5.79 5.22 14.89
C GLY A 167 -6.77 4.45 15.77
N LYS A 168 -7.02 4.92 17.00
CA LYS A 168 -7.98 4.27 17.90
C LYS A 168 -9.40 4.28 17.35
N ASN A 169 -9.83 5.41 16.76
CA ASN A 169 -11.17 5.54 16.19
C ASN A 169 -11.39 4.54 15.06
N LEU A 170 -10.46 4.48 14.11
CA LEU A 170 -10.53 3.57 12.97
C LEU A 170 -10.42 2.10 13.37
N ALA A 171 -9.47 1.76 14.25
CA ALA A 171 -9.32 0.39 14.77
C ALA A 171 -10.57 -0.06 15.53
N GLY A 172 -11.26 0.87 16.21
CA GLY A 172 -12.51 0.58 16.97
C GLY A 172 -13.64 0.04 16.11
N VAL A 173 -13.66 0.33 14.82
CA VAL A 173 -14.66 -0.19 13.87
C VAL A 173 -14.08 -1.27 12.94
N GLY A 174 -12.79 -1.59 13.08
CA GLY A 174 -12.11 -2.61 12.26
C GLY A 174 -11.45 -2.08 10.99
N MET A 175 -11.32 -0.75 10.81
CA MET A 175 -10.51 -0.16 9.74
C MET A 175 -9.04 -0.20 10.13
N ASN A 176 -8.15 -0.48 9.16
CA ASN A 176 -6.73 -0.69 9.41
C ASN A 176 -5.79 0.18 8.56
N VAL A 177 -6.33 1.05 7.73
CA VAL A 177 -5.58 2.04 6.94
C VAL A 177 -6.28 3.39 7.02
N ASN A 178 -5.51 4.46 7.20
CA ASN A 178 -5.95 5.84 7.08
C ASN A 178 -5.24 6.52 5.90
N LEU A 179 -5.99 7.17 5.02
CA LEU A 179 -5.44 8.01 3.97
C LEU A 179 -5.06 9.40 4.52
N ALA A 180 -4.22 9.41 5.55
CA ALA A 180 -3.66 10.58 6.25
C ALA A 180 -2.30 10.19 6.88
N PRO A 181 -1.42 11.20 7.13
CA PRO A 181 -1.61 12.65 7.08
C PRO A 181 -1.31 13.27 5.71
N VAL A 182 -1.76 14.54 5.52
CA VAL A 182 -1.40 15.36 4.38
C VAL A 182 -0.05 16.04 4.63
N LEU A 183 0.88 15.87 3.68
CA LEU A 183 2.24 16.41 3.76
C LEU A 183 2.46 17.63 2.84
N ASP A 184 1.40 18.09 2.17
CA ASP A 184 1.49 19.23 1.27
C ASP A 184 1.81 20.51 2.04
N VAL A 185 2.88 21.20 1.66
CA VAL A 185 3.33 22.47 2.25
C VAL A 185 2.72 23.62 1.49
N TYR A 186 1.64 24.25 1.97
CA TYR A 186 0.99 25.29 1.18
C TYR A 186 1.87 26.52 0.93
N TYR A 187 1.79 27.08 -0.28
CA TYR A 187 2.59 28.25 -0.70
C TYR A 187 1.91 29.56 -0.34
N LYS A 188 0.59 29.59 -0.45
CA LYS A 188 -0.23 30.78 -0.19
C LYS A 188 -1.44 30.39 0.64
N ALA A 189 -1.76 31.18 1.64
CA ALA A 189 -2.98 31.02 2.44
C ALA A 189 -4.23 31.06 1.54
N GLY A 190 -5.17 30.14 1.80
CA GLY A 190 -6.39 29.96 1.02
C GLY A 190 -6.19 29.35 -0.36
N ASN A 191 -5.03 28.73 -0.64
CA ASN A 191 -4.82 27.95 -1.85
C ASN A 191 -5.59 26.61 -1.81
N PHE A 192 -5.42 25.73 -2.80
CA PHE A 192 -6.20 24.48 -2.92
C PHE A 192 -6.20 23.65 -1.64
N ILE A 193 -5.03 23.37 -1.07
CA ILE A 193 -4.91 22.54 0.15
C ILE A 193 -5.34 23.32 1.41
N ASP A 194 -4.93 24.59 1.52
CA ASP A 194 -5.17 25.39 2.72
C ASP A 194 -6.63 25.83 2.89
N GLN A 195 -7.39 26.03 1.79
CA GLN A 195 -8.81 26.42 1.88
C GLN A 195 -9.68 25.40 2.64
N TYR A 196 -9.30 24.12 2.62
CA TYR A 196 -9.96 23.04 3.35
C TYR A 196 -9.24 22.69 4.65
N GLN A 197 -8.30 23.53 5.09
CA GLN A 197 -7.50 23.35 6.31
C GLN A 197 -6.74 22.01 6.38
N ARG A 198 -6.38 21.45 5.22
CA ARG A 198 -5.76 20.12 5.11
C ARG A 198 -4.25 20.13 5.26
N SER A 199 -3.56 21.27 5.29
CA SER A 199 -2.12 21.37 5.47
C SER A 199 -1.75 21.89 6.85
N TYR A 200 -0.78 21.27 7.51
CA TYR A 200 -0.26 21.73 8.80
C TYR A 200 0.35 23.15 8.75
N SER A 201 1.04 23.50 7.64
CA SER A 201 1.76 24.77 7.57
C SER A 201 2.28 25.09 6.16
N ASN A 202 2.66 26.36 5.97
CA ASN A 202 3.49 26.80 4.84
C ASN A 202 5.01 26.61 5.11
N LYS A 203 5.38 26.06 6.27
CA LYS A 203 6.76 25.75 6.66
C LYS A 203 7.00 24.24 6.61
N ALA A 204 7.86 23.79 5.72
CA ALA A 204 8.17 22.36 5.56
C ALA A 204 8.63 21.69 6.85
N SER A 205 9.34 22.42 7.74
CA SER A 205 9.78 21.90 9.04
C SER A 205 8.63 21.59 10.00
N VAL A 206 7.56 22.41 10.00
CA VAL A 206 6.35 22.16 10.80
C VAL A 206 5.60 20.96 10.25
N VAL A 207 5.38 20.91 8.92
CA VAL A 207 4.74 19.76 8.27
C VAL A 207 5.51 18.47 8.57
N SER A 208 6.85 18.51 8.47
CA SER A 208 7.71 17.36 8.75
C SER A 208 7.55 16.83 10.18
N SER A 209 7.60 17.73 11.18
CA SER A 209 7.47 17.32 12.58
C SER A 209 6.09 16.81 12.93
N CYS A 210 5.02 17.43 12.38
CA CYS A 210 3.64 16.97 12.55
C CYS A 210 3.43 15.62 11.87
N ALA A 211 3.85 15.46 10.62
CA ALA A 211 3.70 14.22 9.88
C ALA A 211 4.40 13.05 10.59
N GLN A 212 5.65 13.22 11.00
CA GLN A 212 6.39 12.21 11.75
C GLN A 212 5.67 11.79 13.03
N ALA A 213 5.18 12.77 13.81
CA ALA A 213 4.48 12.52 15.07
C ALA A 213 3.13 11.81 14.86
N PHE A 214 2.34 12.26 13.88
CA PHE A 214 1.06 11.67 13.52
C PHE A 214 1.23 10.22 13.04
N ILE A 215 2.13 9.97 12.07
CA ILE A 215 2.41 8.63 11.51
C ILE A 215 2.83 7.66 12.61
N THR A 216 3.80 8.06 13.45
CA THR A 216 4.29 7.21 14.54
C THR A 216 3.18 6.85 15.50
N ALA A 217 2.36 7.81 15.90
CA ALA A 217 1.28 7.60 16.87
C ALA A 217 0.14 6.74 16.31
N GLN A 218 -0.29 7.01 15.08
CA GLN A 218 -1.34 6.25 14.41
C GLN A 218 -0.93 4.80 14.17
N GLN A 219 0.26 4.56 13.65
CA GLN A 219 0.75 3.20 13.39
C GLN A 219 0.96 2.41 14.69
N LYS A 220 1.32 3.07 15.79
CA LYS A 220 1.35 2.45 17.13
C LYS A 220 -0.05 2.00 17.60
N ALA A 221 -1.10 2.64 17.12
CA ALA A 221 -2.49 2.23 17.39
C ALA A 221 -3.00 1.12 16.44
N GLY A 222 -2.15 0.54 15.59
CA GLY A 222 -2.47 -0.58 14.70
C GLY A 222 -3.04 -0.18 13.33
N VAL A 223 -3.11 1.11 12.99
CA VAL A 223 -3.65 1.60 11.72
C VAL A 223 -2.53 2.17 10.85
N ALA A 224 -2.34 1.63 9.66
CA ALA A 224 -1.36 2.12 8.70
C ALA A 224 -1.65 3.57 8.28
N ALA A 225 -0.61 4.39 8.19
CA ALA A 225 -0.70 5.77 7.73
C ALA A 225 -0.32 5.88 6.24
N THR A 226 -0.91 6.87 5.56
CA THR A 226 -0.64 7.20 4.17
C THR A 226 -0.20 8.66 4.06
N ALA A 227 1.05 8.91 3.71
CA ALA A 227 1.54 10.26 3.43
C ALA A 227 1.11 10.72 2.04
N LYS A 228 0.54 11.93 1.91
CA LYS A 228 -0.03 12.42 0.65
C LYS A 228 0.11 13.93 0.47
N HIS A 229 0.18 14.40 -0.76
CA HIS A 229 0.13 13.77 -2.09
C HIS A 229 1.49 13.96 -2.80
N PHE A 230 2.32 12.93 -2.82
CA PHE A 230 3.68 13.04 -3.37
C PHE A 230 3.68 13.50 -4.84
N PRO A 231 4.58 14.39 -5.29
CA PRO A 231 5.67 15.04 -4.55
C PRO A 231 5.24 16.27 -3.74
N GLY A 232 3.99 16.75 -3.87
CA GLY A 232 3.39 17.83 -3.10
C GLY A 232 2.47 18.73 -3.90
N LEU A 233 1.23 18.91 -3.45
CA LEU A 233 0.21 19.79 -4.05
C LEU A 233 0.22 21.22 -3.48
N GLY A 234 1.21 21.53 -2.63
CA GLY A 234 1.25 22.79 -1.88
C GLY A 234 1.30 24.07 -2.70
N SER A 235 1.75 24.00 -3.95
CA SER A 235 1.78 25.15 -4.88
C SER A 235 0.49 25.33 -5.68
N ALA A 236 -0.46 24.37 -5.64
CA ALA A 236 -1.70 24.44 -6.40
C ALA A 236 -2.53 25.67 -5.98
N THR A 237 -2.99 26.46 -6.95
CA THR A 237 -3.90 27.58 -6.70
C THR A 237 -5.28 27.10 -6.24
N LYS A 238 -6.11 27.98 -5.72
CA LYS A 238 -7.44 27.64 -5.18
C LYS A 238 -8.31 26.84 -6.16
N SER A 239 -8.21 27.11 -7.44
CA SER A 239 -9.00 26.47 -8.51
C SER A 239 -8.34 25.25 -9.14
N GLN A 240 -7.08 24.96 -8.81
CA GLN A 240 -6.37 23.80 -9.33
C GLN A 240 -6.68 22.56 -8.50
N ASN A 241 -7.66 21.78 -8.96
CA ASN A 241 -8.12 20.55 -8.33
C ASN A 241 -7.97 19.38 -9.33
N THR A 242 -7.15 18.39 -8.97
CA THR A 242 -6.90 17.20 -9.78
C THR A 242 -8.12 16.30 -9.91
N ASP A 243 -9.08 16.35 -8.97
CA ASP A 243 -10.33 15.58 -9.06
C ASP A 243 -11.21 16.06 -10.23
N THR A 244 -11.13 17.35 -10.55
CA THR A 244 -12.01 17.98 -11.55
C THR A 244 -11.38 18.19 -12.91
N GLY A 245 -10.05 18.22 -13.01
CA GLY A 245 -9.36 18.45 -14.28
C GLY A 245 -7.84 18.42 -14.19
N PRO A 246 -7.17 18.55 -15.34
CA PRO A 246 -5.70 18.56 -15.42
C PRO A 246 -5.10 19.74 -14.65
N VAL A 247 -4.07 19.44 -13.85
CA VAL A 247 -3.32 20.44 -13.07
C VAL A 247 -1.84 20.32 -13.42
N THR A 248 -1.22 21.45 -13.78
CA THR A 248 0.23 21.55 -13.99
C THR A 248 0.82 22.51 -12.97
N LEU A 249 1.80 22.04 -12.21
CA LEU A 249 2.49 22.81 -11.18
C LEU A 249 3.92 23.14 -11.65
N THR A 250 4.13 24.40 -12.02
CA THR A 250 5.41 24.88 -12.59
C THR A 250 6.45 25.25 -11.53
N VAL A 251 6.59 24.39 -10.52
CA VAL A 251 7.59 24.52 -9.48
C VAL A 251 8.93 24.00 -9.98
N SER A 252 10.02 24.69 -9.68
CA SER A 252 11.35 24.22 -10.05
C SER A 252 11.72 22.92 -9.30
N ARG A 253 12.59 22.11 -9.91
CA ARG A 253 13.08 20.88 -9.25
C ARG A 253 13.78 21.18 -7.92
N SER A 254 14.52 22.29 -7.85
CA SER A 254 15.15 22.72 -6.61
C SER A 254 14.14 23.04 -5.53
N GLU A 255 13.06 23.73 -5.87
CA GLU A 255 12.02 24.11 -4.93
C GLU A 255 11.19 22.91 -4.48
N LEU A 256 10.79 22.01 -5.40
CA LEU A 256 10.16 20.75 -5.05
C LEU A 256 10.97 20.00 -3.98
N ARG A 257 12.28 19.83 -4.21
CA ARG A 257 13.17 19.08 -3.32
C ARG A 257 13.51 19.79 -2.02
N SER A 258 13.48 21.12 -1.98
CA SER A 258 13.82 21.92 -0.80
C SER A 258 12.60 22.33 0.03
N LYS A 259 11.37 22.12 -0.47
CA LYS A 259 10.13 22.48 0.21
C LYS A 259 9.11 21.35 0.21
N ASP A 260 8.56 20.99 -0.96
CA ASP A 260 7.42 20.08 -1.06
C ASP A 260 7.77 18.65 -0.65
N GLU A 261 8.95 18.17 -1.04
CA GLU A 261 9.39 16.82 -0.75
C GLU A 261 10.10 16.67 0.61
N VAL A 262 10.43 17.78 1.28
CA VAL A 262 11.13 17.77 2.59
C VAL A 262 10.38 16.92 3.63
N PRO A 263 9.04 16.99 3.78
CA PRO A 263 8.32 16.21 4.79
C PRO A 263 8.37 14.70 4.59
N TYR A 264 8.64 14.23 3.35
CA TYR A 264 8.67 12.80 3.06
C TYR A 264 9.87 12.08 3.66
N GLY A 265 11.01 12.74 3.83
CA GLY A 265 12.18 12.17 4.52
C GLY A 265 11.85 11.72 5.95
N PRO A 266 11.39 12.61 6.84
CA PRO A 266 10.93 12.25 8.19
C PRO A 266 9.77 11.27 8.23
N ALA A 267 8.82 11.34 7.28
CA ALA A 267 7.72 10.39 7.18
C ALA A 267 8.21 8.96 6.86
N ILE A 268 9.15 8.82 5.93
CA ILE A 268 9.78 7.54 5.57
C ILE A 268 10.60 7.01 6.77
N ALA A 269 11.36 7.88 7.44
CA ALA A 269 12.11 7.51 8.65
C ALA A 269 11.20 7.05 9.80
N ALA A 270 9.96 7.59 9.89
CA ALA A 270 8.93 7.12 10.82
C ALA A 270 8.28 5.79 10.39
N GLY A 271 8.67 5.22 9.25
CA GLY A 271 8.19 3.96 8.75
C GLY A 271 6.78 4.03 8.17
N VAL A 272 6.40 5.15 7.52
CA VAL A 272 5.10 5.29 6.86
C VAL A 272 4.83 4.11 5.93
N LYS A 273 3.64 3.53 6.05
CA LYS A 273 3.28 2.30 5.35
C LYS A 273 2.88 2.54 3.89
N LEU A 274 2.16 3.63 3.63
CA LEU A 274 1.73 3.98 2.28
C LEU A 274 2.15 5.43 1.94
N ILE A 275 2.45 5.65 0.66
CA ILE A 275 2.58 6.99 0.08
C ILE A 275 1.62 7.08 -1.11
N MET A 276 0.71 8.06 -1.05
CA MET A 276 -0.19 8.39 -2.15
C MET A 276 0.48 9.40 -3.09
N VAL A 277 0.49 9.08 -4.38
CA VAL A 277 1.09 9.91 -5.43
C VAL A 277 0.02 10.73 -6.12
N SER A 278 0.27 12.03 -6.30
CA SER A 278 -0.68 12.98 -6.86
C SER A 278 -0.93 12.80 -8.35
N TRP A 279 -2.02 13.41 -8.85
CA TRP A 279 -2.32 13.47 -10.29
C TRP A 279 -1.93 14.79 -10.97
N ALA A 280 -1.20 15.67 -10.28
CA ALA A 280 -0.66 16.86 -10.93
C ALA A 280 0.55 16.51 -11.81
N VAL A 281 0.75 17.28 -12.89
CA VAL A 281 1.94 17.26 -13.73
C VAL A 281 2.97 18.20 -13.13
N TYR A 282 4.20 17.73 -13.00
CA TYR A 282 5.36 18.50 -12.53
C TYR A 282 6.41 18.56 -13.65
N PRO A 283 6.38 19.56 -14.54
CA PRO A 283 7.26 19.61 -15.71
C PRO A 283 8.76 19.56 -15.37
N ALA A 284 9.14 19.99 -14.17
CA ALA A 284 10.51 19.90 -13.69
C ALA A 284 10.98 18.45 -13.42
N LEU A 285 10.07 17.50 -13.25
CA LEU A 285 10.34 16.07 -13.09
C LEU A 285 9.97 15.30 -14.35
N ASP A 286 8.73 15.46 -14.82
CA ASP A 286 8.20 14.84 -16.03
C ASP A 286 7.13 15.77 -16.65
N PRO A 287 7.36 16.33 -17.85
CA PRO A 287 6.39 17.21 -18.49
C PRO A 287 5.24 16.48 -19.20
N SER A 288 5.34 15.15 -19.37
CA SER A 288 4.44 14.35 -20.20
C SER A 288 3.36 13.63 -19.43
N PHE A 289 3.63 13.29 -18.15
CA PHE A 289 2.74 12.48 -17.35
C PHE A 289 2.43 13.11 -15.99
N PRO A 290 1.19 12.96 -15.48
CA PRO A 290 0.88 13.17 -14.06
C PRO A 290 1.79 12.30 -13.18
N ALA A 291 2.07 12.77 -11.97
CA ALA A 291 3.05 12.12 -11.08
C ALA A 291 2.84 10.61 -10.92
N GLY A 292 1.60 10.16 -10.68
CA GLY A 292 1.29 8.73 -10.51
C GLY A 292 1.34 7.89 -11.79
N LEU A 293 1.44 8.53 -12.99
CA LEU A 293 1.67 7.86 -14.27
C LEU A 293 3.13 8.00 -14.75
N SER A 294 3.99 8.69 -13.99
CA SER A 294 5.37 8.97 -14.36
C SER A 294 6.36 7.99 -13.72
N PRO A 295 7.06 7.15 -14.51
CA PRO A 295 8.17 6.34 -13.99
C PRO A 295 9.28 7.20 -13.34
N THR A 296 9.51 8.42 -13.84
CA THR A 296 10.47 9.36 -13.27
C THR A 296 10.10 9.73 -11.84
N VAL A 297 8.83 10.06 -11.60
CA VAL A 297 8.36 10.43 -10.25
C VAL A 297 8.32 9.21 -9.33
N VAL A 298 7.71 8.10 -9.77
CA VAL A 298 7.49 6.94 -8.91
C VAL A 298 8.79 6.18 -8.67
N ARG A 299 9.54 5.83 -9.74
CA ARG A 299 10.73 4.98 -9.63
C ARG A 299 11.98 5.77 -9.27
N SER A 300 12.25 6.91 -9.94
CA SER A 300 13.50 7.64 -9.74
C SER A 300 13.42 8.59 -8.54
N GLU A 301 12.37 9.41 -8.43
CA GLU A 301 12.27 10.40 -7.35
C GLU A 301 11.84 9.74 -6.02
N LEU A 302 10.70 9.03 -5.98
CA LEU A 302 10.20 8.46 -4.73
C LEU A 302 11.01 7.24 -4.28
N ARG A 303 11.17 6.23 -5.13
CA ARG A 303 11.89 5.01 -4.73
C ARG A 303 13.41 5.18 -4.76
N GLY A 304 13.94 5.84 -5.79
CA GLY A 304 15.39 6.02 -5.96
C GLY A 304 15.95 7.05 -4.99
N ARG A 305 15.52 8.31 -5.09
CA ARG A 305 16.10 9.41 -4.30
C ARG A 305 15.66 9.40 -2.83
N HIS A 306 14.36 9.19 -2.56
CA HIS A 306 13.87 9.10 -1.18
C HIS A 306 14.08 7.73 -0.53
N GLY A 307 14.43 6.70 -1.31
CA GLY A 307 14.67 5.34 -0.80
C GLY A 307 13.42 4.63 -0.29
N TYR A 308 12.21 5.06 -0.72
CA TYR A 308 10.96 4.49 -0.22
C TYR A 308 10.75 3.05 -0.66
N GLN A 309 10.58 2.14 0.30
CA GLN A 309 10.39 0.70 0.07
C GLN A 309 8.97 0.21 0.42
N GLY A 310 8.13 1.08 0.96
CA GLY A 310 6.74 0.76 1.31
C GLY A 310 5.81 0.71 0.09
N VAL A 311 4.51 0.68 0.36
CA VAL A 311 3.47 0.59 -0.66
C VAL A 311 3.14 1.97 -1.24
N THR A 312 3.16 2.10 -2.58
CA THR A 312 2.63 3.28 -3.27
C THR A 312 1.17 3.03 -3.63
N ILE A 313 0.32 4.03 -3.38
CA ILE A 313 -1.09 4.01 -3.76
C ILE A 313 -1.40 5.21 -4.67
N THR A 314 -2.21 5.00 -5.69
CA THR A 314 -2.70 6.10 -6.52
C THR A 314 -3.67 6.97 -5.72
N ASP A 315 -3.84 8.22 -6.12
CA ASP A 315 -5.08 8.92 -5.85
C ASP A 315 -6.22 8.29 -6.69
N ALA A 316 -7.45 8.81 -6.59
CA ALA A 316 -8.63 8.28 -7.29
C ALA A 316 -8.37 8.11 -8.79
N ILE A 317 -8.49 6.88 -9.32
CA ILE A 317 -8.11 6.57 -10.71
C ILE A 317 -9.05 7.22 -11.73
N GLU A 318 -10.27 7.56 -11.33
CA GLU A 318 -11.26 8.25 -12.13
C GLU A 318 -11.07 9.77 -12.19
N ALA A 319 -10.12 10.34 -11.45
CA ALA A 319 -9.92 11.79 -11.34
C ALA A 319 -9.90 12.50 -12.69
N GLY A 320 -10.50 13.69 -12.72
CA GLY A 320 -10.61 14.52 -13.94
C GLY A 320 -9.25 14.86 -14.56
N ALA A 321 -8.19 14.91 -13.77
CA ALA A 321 -6.82 15.09 -14.26
C ALA A 321 -6.37 14.01 -15.25
N LEU A 322 -6.98 12.85 -15.24
CA LEU A 322 -6.60 11.70 -16.05
C LEU A 322 -7.47 11.49 -17.30
N THR A 323 -8.42 12.37 -17.59
CA THR A 323 -9.39 12.16 -18.68
C THR A 323 -8.76 11.93 -20.05
N SER A 324 -7.59 12.53 -20.33
CA SER A 324 -6.83 12.34 -21.58
C SER A 324 -6.07 11.01 -21.65
N PHE A 325 -6.00 10.24 -20.57
CA PHE A 325 -5.27 8.97 -20.49
C PHE A 325 -6.17 7.73 -20.64
N GLY A 326 -7.34 7.91 -21.25
CA GLY A 326 -8.27 6.82 -21.56
C GLY A 326 -9.22 6.46 -20.43
N SER A 327 -9.72 5.22 -20.43
CA SER A 327 -10.60 4.68 -19.38
C SER A 327 -9.85 4.42 -18.07
N ASP A 328 -10.57 4.28 -16.95
CA ASP A 328 -9.98 3.95 -15.64
C ASP A 328 -9.13 2.67 -15.70
N ALA A 329 -9.57 1.68 -16.48
CA ALA A 329 -8.82 0.45 -16.71
C ALA A 329 -7.48 0.69 -17.41
N GLN A 330 -7.44 1.58 -18.42
CA GLN A 330 -6.20 1.96 -19.11
C GLN A 330 -5.28 2.79 -18.20
N ARG A 331 -5.84 3.73 -17.44
CA ARG A 331 -5.10 4.54 -16.45
C ARG A 331 -4.44 3.66 -15.39
N ALA A 332 -5.14 2.62 -14.92
CA ALA A 332 -4.60 1.67 -13.95
C ALA A 332 -3.41 0.88 -14.51
N VAL A 333 -3.45 0.48 -15.79
CA VAL A 333 -2.31 -0.17 -16.45
C VAL A 333 -1.13 0.80 -16.55
N LEU A 334 -1.36 2.04 -16.99
CA LEU A 334 -0.30 3.08 -17.04
C LEU A 334 0.31 3.36 -15.66
N ALA A 335 -0.51 3.44 -14.61
CA ALA A 335 -0.02 3.60 -13.24
C ALA A 335 0.84 2.39 -12.80
N ALA A 336 0.44 1.18 -13.16
CA ALA A 336 1.23 -0.02 -12.90
C ALA A 336 2.56 -0.02 -13.67
N GLU A 337 2.58 0.41 -14.93
CA GLU A 337 3.79 0.62 -15.73
C GLU A 337 4.73 1.66 -15.09
N ALA A 338 4.17 2.74 -14.54
CA ALA A 338 4.93 3.75 -13.81
C ALA A 338 5.58 3.20 -12.51
N GLY A 339 5.08 2.11 -11.97
CA GLY A 339 5.61 1.47 -10.76
C GLY A 339 4.76 1.67 -9.50
N MET A 340 3.51 2.13 -9.66
CA MET A 340 2.54 2.17 -8.55
C MET A 340 2.19 0.75 -8.10
N ASP A 341 1.95 0.55 -6.81
CA ASP A 341 1.61 -0.77 -6.27
C ASP A 341 0.11 -1.01 -6.20
N VAL A 342 -0.67 -0.01 -5.77
CA VAL A 342 -2.10 -0.12 -5.49
C VAL A 342 -2.88 0.93 -6.28
N MET A 343 -3.98 0.49 -6.92
CA MET A 343 -4.92 1.33 -7.66
C MET A 343 -6.14 1.62 -6.78
N LEU A 344 -6.45 2.90 -6.57
CA LEU A 344 -7.60 3.33 -5.78
C LEU A 344 -8.80 3.59 -6.71
N CYS A 345 -9.77 2.69 -6.71
CA CYS A 345 -11.04 2.80 -7.43
C CYS A 345 -12.09 3.42 -6.52
N ALA A 346 -12.41 4.71 -6.72
CA ALA A 346 -13.11 5.54 -5.75
C ALA A 346 -14.47 6.07 -6.22
N ILE A 347 -14.95 5.67 -7.42
CA ILE A 347 -16.23 6.14 -7.98
C ILE A 347 -17.47 5.60 -7.24
N GLN A 348 -17.27 4.78 -6.22
CA GLN A 348 -18.34 4.10 -5.48
C GLN A 348 -19.17 3.13 -6.35
N ASP A 349 -18.51 2.49 -7.30
CA ASP A 349 -19.08 1.42 -8.12
C ASP A 349 -18.10 0.23 -8.19
N PRO A 350 -18.45 -0.95 -7.67
CA PRO A 350 -17.60 -2.14 -7.73
C PRO A 350 -17.20 -2.55 -9.15
N THR A 351 -17.97 -2.16 -10.17
CA THR A 351 -17.67 -2.50 -11.58
C THR A 351 -16.40 -1.81 -12.08
N GLN A 352 -16.05 -0.63 -11.53
CA GLN A 352 -14.78 0.03 -11.79
C GLN A 352 -13.61 -0.85 -11.38
N GLY A 353 -13.61 -1.32 -10.12
CA GLY A 353 -12.56 -2.20 -9.61
C GLY A 353 -12.45 -3.51 -10.39
N GLN A 354 -13.58 -4.12 -10.77
CA GLN A 354 -13.62 -5.33 -11.62
C GLN A 354 -12.94 -5.07 -12.97
N SER A 355 -13.25 -3.95 -13.61
CA SER A 355 -12.67 -3.55 -14.89
C SER A 355 -11.15 -3.34 -14.77
N VAL A 356 -10.70 -2.72 -13.68
CA VAL A 356 -9.27 -2.50 -13.38
C VAL A 356 -8.56 -3.84 -13.14
N VAL A 357 -9.13 -4.74 -12.34
CA VAL A 357 -8.57 -6.10 -12.11
C VAL A 357 -8.40 -6.84 -13.43
N LYS A 358 -9.43 -6.85 -14.27
CA LYS A 358 -9.40 -7.51 -15.58
C LYS A 358 -8.32 -6.92 -16.50
N ALA A 359 -8.18 -5.60 -16.53
CA ALA A 359 -7.18 -4.93 -17.36
C ALA A 359 -5.75 -5.23 -16.90
N LEU A 360 -5.49 -5.16 -15.60
CA LEU A 360 -4.19 -5.48 -15.02
C LEU A 360 -3.81 -6.95 -15.26
N ALA A 361 -4.77 -7.87 -15.11
CA ALA A 361 -4.56 -9.31 -15.40
C ALA A 361 -4.24 -9.55 -16.87
N SER A 362 -5.02 -8.95 -17.79
CA SER A 362 -4.77 -9.05 -19.23
C SER A 362 -3.42 -8.45 -19.65
N ALA A 363 -3.04 -7.31 -19.08
CA ALA A 363 -1.76 -6.67 -19.35
C ALA A 363 -0.57 -7.50 -18.80
N LEU A 364 -0.77 -8.21 -17.68
CA LEU A 364 0.21 -9.17 -17.16
C LEU A 364 0.34 -10.39 -18.08
N ASP A 365 -0.78 -11.00 -18.48
CA ASP A 365 -0.82 -12.20 -19.33
C ASP A 365 -0.25 -11.94 -20.73
N SER A 366 -0.46 -10.76 -21.28
CA SER A 366 0.10 -10.34 -22.58
C SER A 366 1.58 -9.94 -22.53
N GLY A 367 2.16 -9.77 -21.34
CA GLY A 367 3.52 -9.28 -21.16
C GLY A 367 3.68 -7.77 -21.32
N GLN A 368 2.59 -6.99 -21.43
CA GLN A 368 2.61 -5.52 -21.39
C GLN A 368 3.15 -5.04 -20.04
N LEU A 369 2.69 -5.64 -18.94
CA LEU A 369 3.26 -5.40 -17.62
C LEU A 369 4.38 -6.42 -17.34
N ASN A 370 5.55 -5.91 -16.93
CA ASN A 370 6.67 -6.76 -16.56
C ASN A 370 6.30 -7.62 -15.34
N ALA A 371 6.37 -8.95 -15.48
CA ALA A 371 5.94 -9.90 -14.45
C ALA A 371 6.78 -9.78 -13.15
N THR A 372 8.07 -9.46 -13.24
CA THR A 372 8.94 -9.27 -12.06
C THR A 372 8.50 -8.06 -11.26
N ASP A 373 8.28 -6.91 -11.91
CA ASP A 373 7.83 -5.68 -11.28
C ASP A 373 6.42 -5.84 -10.70
N PHE A 374 5.53 -6.52 -11.44
CA PHE A 374 4.17 -6.81 -11.00
C PHE A 374 4.16 -7.64 -9.71
N ASN A 375 4.92 -8.73 -9.69
CA ASN A 375 5.04 -9.59 -8.52
C ASN A 375 5.70 -8.88 -7.34
N ALA A 376 6.70 -8.02 -7.58
CA ALA A 376 7.30 -7.20 -6.53
C ALA A 376 6.29 -6.24 -5.90
N ALA A 377 5.38 -5.64 -6.70
CA ALA A 377 4.28 -4.82 -6.18
C ALA A 377 3.30 -5.65 -5.33
N VAL A 378 2.87 -6.82 -5.82
CA VAL A 378 2.02 -7.75 -5.06
C VAL A 378 2.68 -8.15 -3.75
N GLN A 379 3.99 -8.42 -3.74
CA GLN A 379 4.73 -8.77 -2.53
C GLN A 379 4.75 -7.62 -1.51
N ARG A 380 4.97 -6.36 -1.93
CA ARG A 380 4.92 -5.20 -1.02
C ARG A 380 3.54 -5.04 -0.40
N VAL A 381 2.48 -5.14 -1.21
CA VAL A 381 1.09 -5.04 -0.72
C VAL A 381 0.77 -6.19 0.25
N THR A 382 1.14 -7.42 -0.10
CA THR A 382 0.92 -8.60 0.75
C THR A 382 1.69 -8.49 2.07
N ALA A 383 2.95 -8.03 2.01
CA ALA A 383 3.77 -7.81 3.21
C ALA A 383 3.13 -6.76 4.13
N LEU A 384 2.64 -5.63 3.58
CA LEU A 384 1.89 -4.63 4.36
C LEU A 384 0.66 -5.26 5.01
N ARG A 385 -0.20 -5.92 4.21
CA ARG A 385 -1.44 -6.55 4.70
C ARG A 385 -1.20 -7.52 5.85
N ASN A 386 -0.12 -8.29 5.79
CA ASN A 386 0.24 -9.26 6.82
C ASN A 386 0.77 -8.61 8.12
N THR A 387 1.02 -7.30 8.14
CA THR A 387 1.34 -6.54 9.37
C THR A 387 0.12 -5.93 10.04
N LEU A 388 -1.06 -6.03 9.41
CA LEU A 388 -2.32 -5.45 9.87
C LEU A 388 -3.23 -6.56 10.38
N SER A 389 -3.92 -6.34 11.48
CA SER A 389 -4.88 -7.26 12.11
C SER A 389 -6.31 -6.84 11.79
#